data_f95cf24625291265184ac8f631c743c2
#
_entry.id   f95cf24625291265184ac8f631c743c2
#
_cell.length_a   1.000
_cell.length_b   1.000
_cell.length_c   1.000
_cell.angle_alpha   90.00
_cell.angle_beta   90.00
_cell.angle_gamma   90.00
#
_symmetry.space_group_name_H-M   'P 1'
#
loop_
_entity.id
_entity.type
_entity.pdbx_description
1 polymer ?
#
loop_
_entity_poly.entity_id
_entity_poly.type
_entity_poly.pdbx_seq_one_letter_code
_entity_poly.pdbx_strand_id
1 'polypeptide(L)'
;MGWLIYNHTPPCIRDEIARLCTWDNEAGRGFPVLISRKGSVWYVAVRSEPATGRLVSGTDASGSFETDATGGYTFAAVFLTRREGGGWGYKDMDETAGPVECDAPAKLLDLLSPTTHEYALDWRQRCRSHAARTGRRLKPGDVIRFAEPLRFSDGTEGCTFRVKKERFAGANRATTFFTCIETGKDCRISRVMARDWTRI
;
A
#
# COMPACT_ATOMS: atom_id res chain seq x y z
N MET A 1 -2.99 5.85 -21.74
CA MET A 1 -3.03 4.40 -21.52
C MET A 1 -4.47 3.91 -21.50
N GLY A 2 -4.82 2.87 -22.29
CA GLY A 2 -6.16 2.29 -22.39
C GLY A 2 -6.35 1.05 -21.53
N TRP A 3 -7.59 0.53 -21.49
CA TRP A 3 -7.87 -0.76 -20.89
C TRP A 3 -7.57 -1.87 -21.90
N LEU A 4 -6.85 -2.91 -21.47
CA LEU A 4 -6.73 -4.17 -22.19
C LEU A 4 -7.78 -5.14 -21.65
N ILE A 5 -8.65 -5.64 -22.53
CA ILE A 5 -9.78 -6.48 -22.15
C ILE A 5 -9.57 -7.90 -22.71
N TYR A 6 -9.77 -8.89 -21.85
CA TYR A 6 -9.76 -10.30 -22.19
C TYR A 6 -11.17 -10.87 -22.12
N ASN A 7 -11.62 -11.51 -23.19
CA ASN A 7 -12.95 -12.12 -23.27
C ASN A 7 -13.10 -13.38 -22.41
N HIS A 8 -12.02 -13.82 -21.77
CA HIS A 8 -12.01 -14.94 -20.86
C HIS A 8 -11.35 -14.56 -19.54
N THR A 9 -11.71 -15.27 -18.48
CA THR A 9 -11.04 -15.14 -17.18
C THR A 9 -9.99 -16.24 -17.09
N PRO A 10 -8.71 -15.92 -16.92
CA PRO A 10 -7.68 -16.93 -16.67
C PRO A 10 -7.97 -17.68 -15.38
N PRO A 11 -7.48 -18.92 -15.22
CA PRO A 11 -7.66 -19.72 -14.01
C PRO A 11 -7.21 -19.00 -12.74
N CYS A 12 -6.14 -18.20 -12.85
CA CYS A 12 -5.64 -17.35 -11.78
C CYS A 12 -5.20 -15.99 -12.35
N ILE A 13 -5.88 -14.91 -11.93
CA ILE A 13 -5.51 -13.54 -12.35
C ILE A 13 -4.10 -13.19 -11.83
N ARG A 14 -3.68 -13.71 -10.67
CA ARG A 14 -2.35 -13.47 -10.14
C ARG A 14 -1.26 -14.01 -11.07
N ASP A 15 -1.46 -15.19 -11.61
CA ASP A 15 -0.49 -15.82 -12.53
C ASP A 15 -0.42 -15.04 -13.85
N GLU A 16 -1.55 -14.51 -14.30
CA GLU A 16 -1.59 -13.65 -15.48
C GLU A 16 -0.86 -12.31 -15.23
N ILE A 17 -1.05 -11.68 -14.08
CA ILE A 17 -0.29 -10.48 -13.69
C ILE A 17 1.21 -10.81 -13.61
N ALA A 18 1.60 -11.98 -13.06
CA ALA A 18 2.99 -12.41 -13.03
C ALA A 18 3.57 -12.57 -14.44
N ARG A 19 2.81 -13.20 -15.34
CA ARG A 19 3.19 -13.38 -16.76
C ARG A 19 3.40 -12.03 -17.45
N LEU A 20 2.51 -11.05 -17.21
CA LEU A 20 2.62 -9.70 -17.78
C LEU A 20 3.86 -8.94 -17.27
N CYS A 21 4.37 -9.30 -16.08
CA CYS A 21 5.60 -8.75 -15.51
C CYS A 21 6.84 -9.59 -15.83
N THR A 22 6.74 -10.59 -16.70
CA THR A 22 7.86 -11.49 -17.08
C THR A 22 8.21 -11.29 -18.54
N TRP A 23 9.45 -10.96 -18.80
CA TRP A 23 10.00 -10.86 -20.16
C TRP A 23 11.44 -11.35 -20.17
N ASP A 24 11.86 -11.84 -21.33
CA ASP A 24 13.25 -12.20 -21.64
C ASP A 24 13.49 -11.88 -23.12
N ASN A 25 14.33 -10.90 -23.39
CA ASN A 25 14.61 -10.41 -24.73
C ASN A 25 16.04 -9.82 -24.82
N GLU A 26 16.39 -9.27 -25.98
CA GLU A 26 17.73 -8.69 -26.25
C GLU A 26 18.10 -7.54 -25.28
N ALA A 27 17.13 -6.85 -24.69
CA ALA A 27 17.39 -5.77 -23.74
C ALA A 27 17.63 -6.28 -22.32
N GLY A 28 17.27 -7.54 -22.03
CA GLY A 28 17.39 -8.15 -20.72
C GLY A 28 16.17 -8.95 -20.33
N ARG A 29 16.10 -9.28 -19.06
CA ARG A 29 14.98 -10.02 -18.49
C ARG A 29 14.32 -9.28 -17.34
N GLY A 30 13.02 -9.52 -17.16
CA GLY A 30 12.28 -9.03 -16.02
C GLY A 30 11.42 -10.12 -15.41
N PHE A 31 11.24 -10.07 -14.10
CA PHE A 31 10.40 -11.01 -13.40
C PHE A 31 9.84 -10.41 -12.10
N PRO A 32 8.64 -10.85 -11.67
CA PRO A 32 8.04 -10.38 -10.44
C PRO A 32 8.76 -10.96 -9.22
N VAL A 33 9.17 -10.11 -8.29
CA VAL A 33 9.77 -10.49 -7.00
C VAL A 33 8.70 -10.59 -5.91
N LEU A 34 7.71 -9.69 -5.96
CA LEU A 34 6.61 -9.67 -5.01
C LEU A 34 5.34 -9.21 -5.72
N ILE A 35 4.25 -9.96 -5.53
CA ILE A 35 2.91 -9.60 -5.99
C ILE A 35 2.00 -9.42 -4.79
N SER A 36 1.34 -8.30 -4.70
CA SER A 36 0.38 -7.97 -3.66
C SER A 36 -0.91 -7.42 -4.27
N ARG A 37 -2.06 -7.73 -3.65
CA ARG A 37 -3.36 -7.27 -4.09
C ARG A 37 -4.07 -6.49 -3.00
N LYS A 38 -4.71 -5.38 -3.40
CA LYS A 38 -5.68 -4.65 -2.56
C LYS A 38 -6.92 -4.29 -3.37
N GLY A 39 -8.02 -4.95 -3.07
CA GLY A 39 -9.25 -4.80 -3.84
C GLY A 39 -9.05 -5.20 -5.31
N SER A 40 -9.24 -4.24 -6.22
CA SER A 40 -9.05 -4.38 -7.66
C SER A 40 -7.64 -3.97 -8.14
N VAL A 41 -6.76 -3.55 -7.22
CA VAL A 41 -5.41 -3.09 -7.54
C VAL A 41 -4.39 -4.15 -7.22
N TRP A 42 -3.47 -4.38 -8.14
CA TRP A 42 -2.31 -5.25 -7.96
C TRP A 42 -1.05 -4.41 -7.99
N TYR A 43 -0.18 -4.63 -7.03
CA TYR A 43 1.13 -4.02 -6.90
C TYR A 43 2.18 -5.10 -7.08
N VAL A 44 3.11 -4.89 -7.98
CA VAL A 44 4.17 -5.85 -8.30
C VAL A 44 5.52 -5.17 -8.18
N ALA A 45 6.41 -5.72 -7.38
CA ALA A 45 7.82 -5.38 -7.45
C ALA A 45 8.44 -6.23 -8.58
N VAL A 46 8.90 -5.58 -9.63
CA VAL A 46 9.47 -6.23 -10.82
C VAL A 46 10.97 -6.00 -10.81
N ARG A 47 11.72 -7.09 -10.83
CA ARG A 47 13.17 -7.05 -11.02
C ARG A 47 13.48 -7.02 -12.51
N SER A 48 14.24 -6.03 -12.94
CA SER A 48 14.77 -5.91 -14.28
C SER A 48 16.29 -6.12 -14.24
N GLU A 49 16.80 -7.01 -15.10
CA GLU A 49 18.21 -7.31 -15.22
C GLU A 49 18.63 -7.08 -16.70
N PRO A 50 19.51 -6.13 -16.98
CA PRO A 50 19.96 -5.86 -18.34
C PRO A 50 20.77 -7.03 -18.91
N ALA A 51 20.68 -7.26 -20.19
CA ALA A 51 21.27 -8.42 -20.87
C ALA A 51 22.81 -8.49 -20.82
N THR A 52 23.50 -7.41 -20.72
CA THR A 52 24.97 -7.37 -20.66
C THR A 52 25.44 -6.01 -20.16
N GLY A 53 25.60 -5.77 -18.89
CA GLY A 53 26.32 -4.61 -18.36
C GLY A 53 26.08 -3.25 -19.05
N ARG A 54 25.08 -3.15 -19.90
CA ARG A 54 24.75 -1.98 -20.68
C ARG A 54 23.80 -1.11 -19.88
N LEU A 55 24.15 0.15 -19.74
CA LEU A 55 23.22 1.17 -19.24
C LEU A 55 21.93 1.11 -20.04
N VAL A 56 20.86 0.72 -19.43
CA VAL A 56 19.52 0.87 -20.01
C VAL A 56 19.09 2.28 -19.69
N SER A 57 19.38 3.20 -20.59
CA SER A 57 18.68 4.47 -20.62
C SER A 57 17.32 4.23 -21.26
N GLY A 58 16.28 4.17 -20.47
CA GLY A 58 14.92 4.18 -20.98
C GLY A 58 14.47 5.61 -21.18
N THR A 59 14.11 5.97 -22.40
CA THR A 59 13.34 7.19 -22.69
C THR A 59 11.91 6.73 -22.92
N ASP A 60 11.08 6.86 -21.92
CA ASP A 60 9.64 6.87 -22.16
C ASP A 60 9.16 8.33 -22.27
N ALA A 61 7.86 8.52 -22.51
CA ALA A 61 7.25 9.85 -22.68
C ALA A 61 7.37 10.78 -21.43
N SER A 62 7.99 10.33 -20.36
CA SER A 62 8.09 11.01 -19.07
C SER A 62 9.53 11.32 -18.62
N GLY A 63 10.55 10.97 -19.39
CA GLY A 63 11.95 11.36 -19.08
C GLY A 63 12.94 10.18 -19.04
N SER A 64 14.23 10.53 -19.02
CA SER A 64 15.33 9.58 -18.96
C SER A 64 15.57 9.16 -17.49
N PHE A 65 15.75 7.88 -17.26
CA PHE A 65 16.30 7.36 -16.01
C PHE A 65 17.62 6.64 -16.30
N GLU A 66 18.64 6.93 -15.50
CA GLU A 66 19.89 6.20 -15.51
C GLU A 66 19.86 5.16 -14.39
N THR A 67 20.11 3.91 -14.72
CA THR A 67 20.32 2.85 -13.74
C THR A 67 21.73 2.30 -13.87
N ASP A 68 22.34 2.01 -12.74
CA ASP A 68 23.67 1.42 -12.68
C ASP A 68 23.65 0.04 -13.37
N ALA A 69 24.48 -0.07 -14.39
CA ALA A 69 24.42 -1.15 -15.39
C ALA A 69 24.86 -2.53 -14.88
N THR A 70 25.35 -2.64 -13.66
CA THR A 70 25.97 -3.87 -13.17
C THR A 70 25.09 -4.74 -12.29
N GLY A 71 23.92 -4.28 -11.86
CA GLY A 71 23.17 -4.97 -10.82
C GLY A 71 21.68 -5.23 -11.09
N GLY A 72 21.13 -4.73 -12.18
CA GLY A 72 19.68 -4.71 -12.39
C GLY A 72 18.98 -3.79 -11.35
N TYR A 73 17.72 -3.48 -11.56
CA TYR A 73 16.92 -2.62 -10.67
C TYR A 73 15.54 -3.21 -10.43
N THR A 74 14.92 -2.79 -9.34
CA THR A 74 13.55 -3.20 -9.00
C THR A 74 12.65 -1.98 -8.98
N PHE A 75 11.56 -2.03 -9.74
CA PHE A 75 10.56 -0.97 -9.82
C PHE A 75 9.16 -1.50 -9.48
N ALA A 76 8.22 -0.60 -9.22
CA ALA A 76 6.84 -0.98 -8.97
C ALA A 76 6.00 -0.88 -10.25
N ALA A 77 5.31 -1.97 -10.60
CA ALA A 77 4.21 -1.99 -11.56
C ALA A 77 2.87 -2.05 -10.81
N VAL A 78 1.90 -1.29 -11.31
CA VAL A 78 0.55 -1.16 -10.75
C VAL A 78 -0.47 -1.56 -11.80
N PHE A 79 -1.31 -2.54 -11.49
CA PHE A 79 -2.38 -3.00 -12.36
C PHE A 79 -3.74 -2.71 -11.73
N LEU A 80 -4.54 -1.94 -12.42
CA LEU A 80 -5.96 -1.78 -12.11
C LEU A 80 -6.71 -2.87 -12.85
N THR A 81 -7.50 -3.69 -12.13
CA THR A 81 -8.27 -4.78 -12.75
C THR A 81 -9.77 -4.56 -12.59
N ARG A 82 -10.55 -4.93 -13.60
CA ARG A 82 -12.01 -4.90 -13.57
C ARG A 82 -12.61 -6.11 -14.26
N ARG A 83 -13.86 -6.43 -13.90
CA ARG A 83 -14.68 -7.41 -14.63
C ARG A 83 -15.51 -6.68 -15.66
N GLU A 84 -15.62 -7.24 -16.86
CA GLU A 84 -16.40 -6.68 -17.94
C GLU A 84 -16.87 -7.78 -18.88
N GLY A 85 -18.18 -7.85 -19.14
CA GLY A 85 -18.77 -8.71 -20.16
C GLY A 85 -18.41 -10.21 -20.04
N GLY A 86 -18.28 -10.77 -18.83
CA GLY A 86 -17.88 -12.17 -18.61
C GLY A 86 -16.38 -12.41 -18.64
N GLY A 87 -15.59 -11.42 -19.06
CA GLY A 87 -14.14 -11.42 -19.04
C GLY A 87 -13.55 -10.57 -17.91
N TRP A 88 -12.31 -10.20 -18.07
CA TRP A 88 -11.63 -9.25 -17.22
C TRP A 88 -10.73 -8.33 -18.04
N GLY A 89 -10.44 -7.16 -17.51
CA GLY A 89 -9.52 -6.22 -18.12
C GLY A 89 -8.54 -5.67 -17.09
N TYR A 90 -7.45 -5.12 -17.58
CA TYR A 90 -6.50 -4.39 -16.77
C TYR A 90 -6.02 -3.10 -17.44
N LYS A 91 -5.53 -2.21 -16.63
CA LYS A 91 -4.74 -1.06 -17.04
C LYS A 91 -3.48 -1.09 -16.20
N ASP A 92 -2.34 -1.11 -16.84
CA ASP A 92 -1.03 -1.14 -16.23
C ASP A 92 -0.33 0.21 -16.28
N MET A 93 0.51 0.45 -15.31
CA MET A 93 1.43 1.57 -15.25
C MET A 93 2.57 1.23 -14.29
N ASP A 94 3.72 1.82 -14.49
CA ASP A 94 4.79 1.78 -13.51
C ASP A 94 4.74 2.99 -12.55
N GLU A 95 5.61 3.00 -11.55
CA GLU A 95 5.67 4.07 -10.57
C GLU A 95 6.04 5.45 -11.15
N THR A 96 6.73 5.48 -12.33
CA THR A 96 7.13 6.72 -13.00
C THR A 96 5.98 7.42 -13.68
N ALA A 97 4.91 6.69 -13.99
CA ALA A 97 3.65 7.25 -14.47
C ALA A 97 2.83 7.93 -13.36
N GLY A 98 3.27 7.88 -12.11
CA GLY A 98 2.62 8.51 -10.97
C GLY A 98 1.22 7.96 -10.68
N PRO A 99 1.04 6.64 -10.43
CA PRO A 99 -0.27 6.06 -10.18
C PRO A 99 -1.03 6.79 -9.07
N VAL A 100 -2.35 6.95 -9.26
CA VAL A 100 -3.22 7.57 -8.23
C VAL A 100 -3.33 6.65 -7.01
N GLU A 101 -3.37 5.34 -7.25
CA GLU A 101 -3.42 4.31 -6.23
C GLU A 101 -2.10 4.28 -5.46
N CYS A 102 -2.17 4.56 -4.15
CA CYS A 102 -0.99 4.72 -3.31
C CYS A 102 -1.11 3.93 -1.99
N ASP A 103 -1.70 2.74 -2.03
CA ASP A 103 -1.81 1.87 -0.86
C ASP A 103 -0.96 0.60 -0.97
N ALA A 104 0.11 0.67 -1.76
CA ALA A 104 1.10 -0.41 -1.86
C ALA A 104 1.65 -0.80 -0.48
N PRO A 105 1.88 -2.10 -0.21
CA PRO A 105 2.39 -2.54 1.07
C PRO A 105 3.85 -2.11 1.28
N ALA A 106 4.21 -1.77 2.52
CA ALA A 106 5.57 -1.34 2.88
C ALA A 106 6.64 -2.33 2.39
N LYS A 107 6.41 -3.64 2.60
CA LYS A 107 7.32 -4.69 2.14
C LYS A 107 7.62 -4.69 0.63
N LEU A 108 6.70 -4.13 -0.19
CA LEU A 108 6.94 -3.96 -1.61
C LEU A 108 7.85 -2.75 -1.84
N LEU A 109 7.56 -1.64 -1.15
CA LEU A 109 8.35 -0.40 -1.28
C LEU A 109 9.81 -0.59 -0.83
N ASP A 110 10.04 -1.50 0.12
CA ASP A 110 11.37 -1.81 0.66
C ASP A 110 12.24 -2.63 -0.33
N LEU A 111 11.61 -3.24 -1.35
CA LEU A 111 12.31 -3.97 -2.42
C LEU A 111 12.73 -3.08 -3.58
N LEU A 112 12.16 -1.86 -3.68
CA LEU A 112 12.39 -0.99 -4.83
C LEU A 112 13.79 -0.38 -4.79
N SER A 113 14.48 -0.41 -5.92
CA SER A 113 15.78 0.24 -6.06
C SER A 113 15.66 1.75 -5.88
N PRO A 114 16.72 2.44 -5.42
CA PRO A 114 16.77 3.91 -5.43
C PRO A 114 16.43 4.48 -6.82
N THR A 115 15.76 5.62 -6.84
CA THR A 115 15.41 6.34 -8.07
C THR A 115 15.51 7.83 -7.85
N THR A 116 15.80 8.58 -8.90
CA THR A 116 15.77 10.05 -8.92
C THR A 116 14.53 10.58 -9.65
N HIS A 117 13.70 9.69 -10.20
CA HIS A 117 12.52 10.08 -10.96
C HIS A 117 11.46 10.70 -10.03
N GLU A 118 11.07 11.94 -10.30
CA GLU A 118 10.22 12.76 -9.43
C GLU A 118 8.86 12.08 -9.13
N TYR A 119 8.16 11.61 -10.16
CA TYR A 119 6.84 10.95 -9.98
C TYR A 119 6.93 9.64 -9.19
N ALA A 120 8.00 8.87 -9.38
CA ALA A 120 8.22 7.67 -8.60
C ALA A 120 8.50 7.98 -7.13
N LEU A 121 9.31 9.01 -6.85
CA LEU A 121 9.58 9.49 -5.49
C LEU A 121 8.29 9.96 -4.81
N ASP A 122 7.47 10.78 -5.50
CA ASP A 122 6.18 11.25 -4.99
C ASP A 122 5.24 10.09 -4.71
N TRP A 123 5.09 9.15 -5.67
CA TRP A 123 4.25 7.98 -5.49
C TRP A 123 4.67 7.12 -4.29
N ARG A 124 5.97 6.83 -4.16
CA ARG A 124 6.53 6.09 -3.00
C ARG A 124 6.26 6.81 -1.68
N GLN A 125 6.40 8.13 -1.66
CA GLN A 125 6.11 8.95 -0.47
C GLN A 125 4.61 8.92 -0.12
N ARG A 126 3.72 9.02 -1.10
CA ARG A 126 2.26 8.88 -0.89
C ARG A 126 1.91 7.50 -0.33
N CYS A 127 2.51 6.43 -0.84
CA CYS A 127 2.32 5.07 -0.33
C CYS A 127 2.78 4.93 1.13
N ARG A 128 3.96 5.44 1.49
CA ARG A 128 4.45 5.43 2.87
C ARG A 128 3.55 6.24 3.80
N SER A 129 3.12 7.41 3.38
CA SER A 129 2.19 8.26 4.13
C SER A 129 0.83 7.59 4.33
N HIS A 130 0.32 6.87 3.31
CA HIS A 130 -0.90 6.09 3.42
C HIS A 130 -0.73 4.92 4.41
N ALA A 131 0.37 4.18 4.34
CA ALA A 131 0.68 3.08 5.26
C ALA A 131 0.79 3.57 6.70
N ALA A 132 1.46 4.70 6.95
CA ALA A 132 1.57 5.31 8.27
C ALA A 132 0.19 5.69 8.83
N ARG A 133 -0.68 6.32 8.02
CA ARG A 133 -2.05 6.67 8.42
C ARG A 133 -2.91 5.43 8.72
N THR A 134 -2.83 4.40 7.89
CA THR A 134 -3.62 3.17 8.07
C THR A 134 -3.07 2.30 9.19
N GLY A 135 -1.76 2.28 9.39
CA GLY A 135 -1.10 1.60 10.51
C GLY A 135 -1.53 2.15 11.87
N ARG A 136 -1.83 3.44 11.96
CA ARG A 136 -2.41 4.09 13.15
C ARG A 136 -3.92 3.85 13.30
N ARG A 137 -4.61 3.31 12.30
CA ARG A 137 -6.06 3.08 12.39
C ARG A 137 -6.38 2.03 13.46
N LEU A 138 -7.12 2.47 14.47
CA LEU A 138 -7.51 1.62 15.58
C LEU A 138 -8.58 0.61 15.16
N LYS A 139 -8.38 -0.63 15.58
CA LYS A 139 -9.33 -1.75 15.41
C LYS A 139 -9.94 -2.14 16.74
N PRO A 140 -11.14 -2.72 16.77
CA PRO A 140 -11.67 -3.33 17.99
C PRO A 140 -10.69 -4.35 18.55
N GLY A 141 -10.44 -4.29 19.86
CA GLY A 141 -9.49 -5.16 20.55
C GLY A 141 -8.06 -4.60 20.64
N ASP A 142 -7.68 -3.63 19.81
CA ASP A 142 -6.37 -2.98 19.95
C ASP A 142 -6.21 -2.42 21.37
N VAL A 143 -5.01 -2.55 21.92
CA VAL A 143 -4.63 -1.91 23.17
C VAL A 143 -3.63 -0.81 22.86
N ILE A 144 -3.93 0.40 23.34
CA ILE A 144 -3.07 1.59 23.16
C ILE A 144 -2.67 2.15 24.50
N ARG A 145 -1.45 2.67 24.58
CA ARG A 145 -0.91 3.33 25.77
C ARG A 145 -0.46 4.74 25.41
N PHE A 146 -0.94 5.71 26.18
CA PHE A 146 -0.49 7.10 26.13
C PHE A 146 0.77 7.29 26.98
N ALA A 147 1.65 8.18 26.55
CA ALA A 147 2.85 8.53 27.30
C ALA A 147 2.51 9.17 28.64
N GLU A 148 1.42 9.95 28.68
CA GLU A 148 0.91 10.61 29.88
C GLU A 148 -0.51 10.15 30.20
N PRO A 149 -0.91 10.10 31.48
CA PRO A 149 -2.27 9.75 31.89
C PRO A 149 -3.30 10.72 31.32
N LEU A 150 -4.39 10.18 30.79
CA LEU A 150 -5.55 10.97 30.39
C LEU A 150 -6.50 11.12 31.59
N ARG A 151 -6.90 12.35 31.84
CA ARG A 151 -7.90 12.69 32.88
C ARG A 151 -9.25 12.96 32.23
N PHE A 152 -10.28 12.38 32.75
CA PHE A 152 -11.66 12.51 32.30
C PHE A 152 -12.49 13.33 33.29
N SER A 153 -13.61 13.91 32.82
CA SER A 153 -14.48 14.77 33.61
C SER A 153 -15.14 14.08 34.81
N ASP A 154 -15.20 12.74 34.79
CA ASP A 154 -15.73 11.92 35.87
C ASP A 154 -14.68 11.57 36.95
N GLY A 155 -13.48 12.16 36.85
CA GLY A 155 -12.34 11.88 37.73
C GLY A 155 -11.57 10.62 37.38
N THR A 156 -11.95 9.89 36.34
CA THR A 156 -11.20 8.72 35.85
C THR A 156 -9.86 9.19 35.28
N GLU A 157 -8.80 8.46 35.62
CA GLU A 157 -7.46 8.67 35.09
C GLU A 157 -6.87 7.33 34.62
N GLY A 158 -6.13 7.32 33.50
CA GLY A 158 -5.47 6.12 33.02
C GLY A 158 -4.59 6.37 31.80
N CYS A 159 -3.68 5.43 31.58
CA CYS A 159 -2.74 5.46 30.45
C CYS A 159 -3.09 4.44 29.37
N THR A 160 -3.70 3.31 29.74
CA THR A 160 -3.85 2.15 28.85
C THR A 160 -5.32 1.91 28.54
N PHE A 161 -5.63 1.80 27.24
CA PHE A 161 -7.01 1.71 26.79
C PHE A 161 -7.17 0.62 25.75
N ARG A 162 -8.23 -0.18 25.89
CA ARG A 162 -8.67 -1.14 24.87
C ARG A 162 -9.72 -0.52 23.98
N VAL A 163 -9.54 -0.63 22.68
CA VAL A 163 -10.47 -0.10 21.66
C VAL A 163 -11.70 -0.99 21.55
N LYS A 164 -12.89 -0.39 21.69
CA LYS A 164 -14.17 -1.00 21.39
C LYS A 164 -14.86 -0.27 20.25
N LYS A 165 -15.68 -0.98 19.48
CA LYS A 165 -16.60 -0.38 18.51
C LYS A 165 -17.99 -0.95 18.77
N GLU A 166 -18.93 -0.08 19.01
CA GLU A 166 -20.33 -0.42 19.23
C GLU A 166 -21.21 0.27 18.19
N ARG A 167 -22.19 -0.45 17.69
CA ARG A 167 -23.20 0.09 16.80
C ARG A 167 -24.50 0.18 17.56
N PHE A 168 -24.94 1.38 17.81
CA PHE A 168 -26.24 1.64 18.45
C PHE A 168 -27.37 1.38 17.44
N ALA A 169 -28.54 0.95 17.96
CA ALA A 169 -29.73 0.76 17.16
C ALA A 169 -30.08 2.08 16.43
N GLY A 170 -30.30 1.99 15.11
CA GLY A 170 -30.58 3.16 14.26
C GLY A 170 -29.35 3.98 13.82
N ALA A 171 -28.15 3.68 14.29
CA ALA A 171 -26.96 4.40 13.87
C ALA A 171 -26.40 3.86 12.55
N ASN A 172 -26.09 4.75 11.59
CA ASN A 172 -25.47 4.38 10.31
C ASN A 172 -24.00 3.94 10.44
N ARG A 173 -23.31 4.32 11.55
CA ARG A 173 -21.89 4.03 11.79
C ARG A 173 -21.67 3.55 13.22
N ALA A 174 -20.72 2.63 13.39
CA ALA A 174 -20.25 2.23 14.70
C ALA A 174 -19.45 3.37 15.36
N THR A 175 -19.69 3.58 16.65
CA THR A 175 -18.95 4.54 17.47
C THR A 175 -17.77 3.84 18.13
N THR A 176 -16.62 4.51 18.17
CA THR A 176 -15.42 4.02 18.85
C THR A 176 -15.43 4.48 20.31
N PHE A 177 -15.28 3.52 21.22
CA PHE A 177 -15.09 3.71 22.67
C PHE A 177 -13.74 3.13 23.09
N PHE A 178 -13.34 3.47 24.28
CA PHE A 178 -12.10 3.01 24.89
C PHE A 178 -12.39 2.55 26.32
N THR A 179 -12.06 1.30 26.62
CA THR A 179 -12.10 0.81 28.00
C THR A 179 -10.75 1.10 28.65
N CYS A 180 -10.72 1.94 29.65
CA CYS A 180 -9.53 2.13 30.48
C CYS A 180 -9.19 0.80 31.18
N ILE A 181 -7.98 0.27 30.98
CA ILE A 181 -7.60 -1.03 31.54
C ILE A 181 -7.42 -0.94 33.04
N GLU A 182 -6.93 0.19 33.54
CA GLU A 182 -6.67 0.43 34.96
C GLU A 182 -7.96 0.51 35.79
N THR A 183 -9.05 1.01 35.21
CA THR A 183 -10.30 1.24 35.94
C THR A 183 -11.49 0.41 35.44
N GLY A 184 -11.39 -0.22 34.31
CA GLY A 184 -12.48 -0.95 33.63
C GLY A 184 -13.57 -0.06 33.05
N LYS A 185 -13.50 1.27 33.19
CA LYS A 185 -14.53 2.20 32.71
C LYS A 185 -14.40 2.45 31.21
N ASP A 186 -15.55 2.58 30.54
CA ASP A 186 -15.62 2.98 29.14
C ASP A 186 -15.64 4.51 29.01
N CYS A 187 -14.86 5.03 28.10
CA CYS A 187 -14.72 6.47 27.86
C CYS A 187 -14.64 6.80 26.36
N ARG A 188 -14.77 8.07 26.02
CA ARG A 188 -14.51 8.59 24.68
C ARG A 188 -13.25 9.43 24.71
N ILE A 189 -12.32 9.15 23.80
CA ILE A 189 -11.10 9.93 23.65
C ILE A 189 -11.22 10.74 22.37
N SER A 190 -11.36 12.07 22.52
CA SER A 190 -11.44 12.98 21.39
C SER A 190 -10.06 13.10 20.70
N ARG A 191 -10.08 13.21 19.37
CA ARG A 191 -8.85 13.40 18.56
C ARG A 191 -7.74 12.38 18.86
N VAL A 192 -8.09 11.13 19.18
CA VAL A 192 -7.11 10.09 19.54
C VAL A 192 -5.98 9.96 18.54
N MET A 193 -6.27 10.09 17.22
CA MET A 193 -5.26 9.98 16.16
C MET A 193 -4.24 11.13 16.14
N ALA A 194 -4.54 12.24 16.77
CA ALA A 194 -3.65 13.39 16.89
C ALA A 194 -2.83 13.39 18.20
N ARG A 195 -3.08 12.41 19.08
CA ARG A 195 -2.37 12.27 20.35
C ARG A 195 -1.19 11.32 20.20
N ASP A 196 -0.23 11.43 21.10
CA ASP A 196 0.91 10.52 21.16
C ASP A 196 0.55 9.27 21.95
N TRP A 197 0.55 8.14 21.25
CA TRP A 197 0.26 6.83 21.82
C TRP A 197 0.98 5.73 21.04
N THR A 198 1.24 4.64 21.72
CA THR A 198 1.81 3.40 21.15
C THR A 198 0.79 2.27 21.22
N ARG A 199 0.81 1.36 20.27
CA ARG A 199 0.04 0.11 20.33
C ARG A 199 0.89 -0.93 21.06
N ILE A 200 0.29 -1.66 21.99
CA ILE A 200 0.95 -2.71 22.80
C ILE A 200 0.24 -4.04 22.64
#